data_657ae39f61cb27d6c55e71ba4827108f
#
_entry.id   657ae39f61cb27d6c55e71ba4827108f
#
_cell.length_a   1.000
_cell.length_b   1.000
_cell.length_c   1.000
_cell.angle_alpha   90.00
_cell.angle_beta   90.00
_cell.angle_gamma   90.00
#
_symmetry.space_group_name_H-M   'P 1'
#
loop_
_entity.id
_entity.type
_entity.pdbx_description
1 polymer ?
#
loop_
_entity_poly.entity_id
_entity_poly.type
_entity_poly.pdbx_seq_one_letter_code
_entity_poly.pdbx_strand_id
1 'polypeptide(L)'
;MIVCLAANPSVDKLFEVERLVKGDIHRPIGFVQTAGGKGLNVARAAHAFGAEVRAVTLLRGHTGEWLEETLRAEGVGCEAVWTHGENRSSLSVADRETGGLTEFYEHGSEVPSSAWVELLHAVDTLVRPARWITISGSLPSGVADDGYADVVRDARAGGAPVALDADGQRLHRALASQPDVVKVNAAEAAGLLEVPTARRDEALTAAQKLRDLAGADGHAGLVTRGADGVVVAAPDGMLYEGRLYVRGRYPVGSGDAFLAGLVTGLDAGDDWPGALRLALGAASANAELPGAGRLDPTRARALAEQAEVRPA
;
A
#
# COMPACT_ATOMS: atom_id res chain seq x y z
N MET A 1 -1.13 14.03 -11.14
CA MET A 1 -2.12 13.35 -10.27
C MET A 1 -1.72 11.89 -10.10
N ILE A 2 -1.78 11.37 -8.88
CA ILE A 2 -1.61 9.94 -8.56
C ILE A 2 -3.00 9.33 -8.37
N VAL A 3 -3.34 8.28 -9.12
CA VAL A 3 -4.59 7.53 -8.97
C VAL A 3 -4.32 6.33 -8.09
N CYS A 4 -5.06 6.19 -6.98
CA CYS A 4 -4.89 5.11 -6.02
C CYS A 4 -6.10 4.17 -6.07
N LEU A 5 -5.94 2.97 -6.62
CA LEU A 5 -7.00 1.96 -6.61
C LEU A 5 -7.08 1.30 -5.23
N ALA A 6 -8.23 1.43 -4.60
CA ALA A 6 -8.59 0.82 -3.33
C ALA A 6 -9.81 -0.10 -3.52
N ALA A 7 -9.59 -1.26 -4.16
CA ALA A 7 -10.67 -2.16 -4.56
C ALA A 7 -11.44 -2.77 -3.37
N ASN A 8 -10.81 -2.91 -2.20
CA ASN A 8 -11.40 -3.54 -1.02
C ASN A 8 -11.16 -2.68 0.25
N PRO A 9 -11.76 -1.47 0.31
CA PRO A 9 -11.58 -0.56 1.44
C PRO A 9 -12.18 -1.13 2.72
N SER A 10 -11.75 -0.58 3.87
CA SER A 10 -12.21 -1.01 5.19
C SER A 10 -12.33 0.16 6.16
N VAL A 11 -13.20 0.00 7.15
CA VAL A 11 -13.18 0.85 8.34
C VAL A 11 -12.12 0.28 9.28
N ASP A 12 -10.93 0.89 9.30
CA ASP A 12 -9.84 0.41 10.15
C ASP A 12 -9.93 1.02 11.54
N LYS A 13 -9.92 0.16 12.56
CA LYS A 13 -9.99 0.52 13.98
C LYS A 13 -8.72 0.07 14.69
N LEU A 14 -8.10 0.97 15.45
CA LEU A 14 -7.00 0.65 16.34
C LEU A 14 -7.47 0.88 17.78
N PHE A 15 -7.50 -0.19 18.57
CA PHE A 15 -7.68 -0.13 20.01
C PHE A 15 -6.32 -0.23 20.69
N GLU A 16 -6.08 0.59 21.69
CA GLU A 16 -4.95 0.46 22.59
C GLU A 16 -5.44 -0.04 23.94
N VAL A 17 -4.85 -1.11 24.44
CA VAL A 17 -5.17 -1.68 25.77
C VAL A 17 -3.89 -1.75 26.60
N GLU A 18 -4.01 -1.72 27.95
CA GLU A 18 -2.84 -1.91 28.81
C GLU A 18 -2.24 -3.29 28.60
N ARG A 19 -3.08 -4.33 28.60
CA ARG A 19 -2.71 -5.72 28.34
C ARG A 19 -3.86 -6.46 27.66
N LEU A 20 -3.56 -7.22 26.63
CA LEU A 20 -4.52 -8.10 25.96
C LEU A 20 -4.50 -9.50 26.62
N VAL A 21 -5.60 -9.85 27.28
CA VAL A 21 -5.77 -11.15 27.96
C VAL A 21 -6.90 -11.92 27.30
N LYS A 22 -6.62 -13.11 26.82
CA LYS A 22 -7.62 -13.99 26.20
C LYS A 22 -8.69 -14.37 27.22
N GLY A 23 -9.95 -14.14 26.87
CA GLY A 23 -11.13 -14.47 27.69
C GLY A 23 -11.62 -13.34 28.59
N ASP A 24 -10.89 -12.22 28.67
CA ASP A 24 -11.29 -11.06 29.45
C ASP A 24 -12.08 -10.02 28.64
N ILE A 25 -12.73 -9.11 29.37
CA ILE A 25 -13.39 -7.93 28.79
C ILE A 25 -12.39 -6.76 28.83
N HIS A 26 -12.05 -6.25 27.66
CA HIS A 26 -11.14 -5.10 27.55
C HIS A 26 -11.91 -3.80 27.29
N ARG A 27 -11.48 -2.72 27.95
CA ARG A 27 -11.88 -1.35 27.64
C ARG A 27 -10.67 -0.60 27.11
N PRO A 28 -10.67 -0.21 25.82
CA PRO A 28 -9.55 0.50 25.22
C PRO A 28 -9.25 1.80 25.98
N ILE A 29 -7.96 2.07 26.17
CA ILE A 29 -7.43 3.34 26.72
C ILE A 29 -7.13 4.34 25.60
N GLY A 30 -7.05 3.88 24.36
CA GLY A 30 -6.91 4.68 23.15
C GLY A 30 -7.73 4.08 22.01
N PHE A 31 -8.25 4.94 21.14
CA PHE A 31 -9.05 4.56 19.98
C PHE A 31 -8.76 5.48 18.80
N VAL A 32 -8.48 4.87 17.66
CA VAL A 32 -8.39 5.57 16.37
C VAL A 32 -9.19 4.81 15.34
N GLN A 33 -9.91 5.54 14.50
CA GLN A 33 -10.64 4.99 13.36
C GLN A 33 -10.26 5.76 12.10
N THR A 34 -9.96 5.04 11.01
CA THR A 34 -9.52 5.63 9.74
C THR A 34 -10.25 4.99 8.56
N ALA A 35 -10.44 5.75 7.49
CA ALA A 35 -10.84 5.20 6.21
C ALA A 35 -9.65 4.38 5.66
N GLY A 36 -9.73 3.06 5.77
CA GLY A 36 -8.61 2.16 5.62
C GLY A 36 -8.70 1.24 4.41
N GLY A 37 -7.80 0.25 4.43
CA GLY A 37 -7.45 -0.58 3.29
C GLY A 37 -6.24 0.00 2.57
N LYS A 38 -5.32 -0.88 2.09
CA LYS A 38 -3.99 -0.48 1.57
C LYS A 38 -4.07 0.69 0.56
N GLY A 39 -4.99 0.64 -0.42
CA GLY A 39 -5.10 1.69 -1.44
C GLY A 39 -5.49 3.06 -0.86
N LEU A 40 -6.40 3.12 0.12
CA LEU A 40 -6.76 4.37 0.80
C LEU A 40 -5.62 4.88 1.71
N ASN A 41 -4.85 3.96 2.30
CA ASN A 41 -3.66 4.33 3.08
C ASN A 41 -2.59 4.97 2.19
N VAL A 42 -2.36 4.42 0.99
CA VAL A 42 -1.45 5.01 -0.02
C VAL A 42 -1.96 6.39 -0.43
N ALA A 43 -3.26 6.53 -0.72
CA ALA A 43 -3.86 7.80 -1.12
C ALA A 43 -3.66 8.88 -0.05
N ARG A 44 -3.95 8.56 1.21
CA ARG A 44 -3.78 9.48 2.35
C ARG A 44 -2.33 9.89 2.52
N ALA A 45 -1.40 8.94 2.51
CA ALA A 45 0.01 9.20 2.69
C ALA A 45 0.60 10.05 1.55
N ALA A 46 0.23 9.79 0.30
CA ALA A 46 0.66 10.60 -0.85
C ALA A 46 0.07 12.02 -0.79
N HIS A 47 -1.22 12.15 -0.40
CA HIS A 47 -1.85 13.45 -0.21
C HIS A 47 -1.16 14.28 0.89
N ALA A 48 -0.74 13.66 1.97
CA ALA A 48 0.01 14.34 3.05
C ALA A 48 1.31 14.99 2.55
N PHE A 49 1.96 14.43 1.53
CA PHE A 49 3.13 15.03 0.87
C PHE A 49 2.78 16.20 -0.08
N GLY A 50 1.51 16.48 -0.29
CA GLY A 50 1.01 17.52 -1.19
C GLY A 50 0.79 17.04 -2.62
N ALA A 51 0.85 15.74 -2.89
CA ALA A 51 0.53 15.20 -4.19
C ALA A 51 -0.98 15.39 -4.51
N GLU A 52 -1.29 15.68 -5.76
CA GLU A 52 -2.66 15.61 -6.27
C GLU A 52 -3.05 14.13 -6.36
N VAL A 53 -4.04 13.71 -5.56
CA VAL A 53 -4.44 12.31 -5.43
C VAL A 53 -5.91 12.13 -5.75
N ARG A 54 -6.24 11.03 -6.41
CA ARG A 54 -7.60 10.53 -6.60
C ARG A 54 -7.68 9.06 -6.18
N ALA A 55 -8.42 8.76 -5.13
CA ALA A 55 -8.75 7.39 -4.76
C ALA A 55 -9.91 6.88 -5.63
N VAL A 56 -9.79 5.68 -6.18
CA VAL A 56 -10.88 4.98 -6.87
C VAL A 56 -11.26 3.76 -6.03
N THR A 57 -12.52 3.65 -5.62
CA THR A 57 -12.89 2.66 -4.60
C THR A 57 -14.33 2.18 -4.69
N LEU A 58 -14.60 1.00 -4.10
CA LEU A 58 -15.94 0.43 -3.95
C LEU A 58 -16.52 0.80 -2.58
N LEU A 59 -17.62 1.53 -2.54
CA LEU A 59 -18.29 1.92 -1.31
C LEU A 59 -19.65 1.25 -1.15
N ARG A 60 -20.04 1.00 0.11
CA ARG A 60 -21.25 0.25 0.45
C ARG A 60 -21.84 0.70 1.77
N GLY A 61 -23.15 0.90 1.78
CA GLY A 61 -23.94 1.14 2.98
C GLY A 61 -23.44 2.30 3.83
N HIS A 62 -23.77 2.28 5.11
CA HIS A 62 -23.39 3.33 6.05
C HIS A 62 -21.88 3.39 6.31
N THR A 63 -21.20 2.25 6.29
CA THR A 63 -19.73 2.24 6.41
C THR A 63 -19.08 2.89 5.20
N GLY A 64 -19.64 2.74 4.00
CA GLY A 64 -19.19 3.42 2.78
C GLY A 64 -19.41 4.94 2.85
N GLU A 65 -20.57 5.38 3.34
CA GLU A 65 -20.85 6.81 3.56
C GLU A 65 -19.82 7.42 4.52
N TRP A 66 -19.54 6.73 5.63
CA TRP A 66 -18.53 7.17 6.58
C TRP A 66 -17.12 7.22 5.98
N LEU A 67 -16.74 6.24 5.14
CA LEU A 67 -15.46 6.22 4.44
C LEU A 67 -15.34 7.44 3.50
N GLU A 68 -16.35 7.73 2.70
CA GLU A 68 -16.36 8.87 1.80
C GLU A 68 -16.28 10.21 2.55
N GLU A 69 -17.05 10.37 3.61
CA GLU A 69 -17.01 11.57 4.45
C GLU A 69 -15.63 11.77 5.10
N THR A 70 -15.01 10.68 5.57
CA THR A 70 -13.68 10.72 6.17
C THR A 70 -12.63 11.13 5.15
N LEU A 71 -12.62 10.54 3.94
CA LEU A 71 -11.69 10.91 2.87
C LEU A 71 -11.88 12.37 2.46
N ARG A 72 -13.13 12.83 2.35
CA ARG A 72 -13.42 14.24 2.04
C ARG A 72 -12.90 15.18 3.13
N ALA A 73 -13.07 14.83 4.41
CA ALA A 73 -12.56 15.62 5.54
C ALA A 73 -11.02 15.66 5.58
N GLU A 74 -10.36 14.61 5.11
CA GLU A 74 -8.90 14.52 4.95
C GLU A 74 -8.39 15.23 3.68
N GLY A 75 -9.27 15.73 2.82
CA GLY A 75 -8.91 16.40 1.55
C GLY A 75 -8.53 15.42 0.42
N VAL A 76 -8.72 14.12 0.60
CA VAL A 76 -8.44 13.10 -0.42
C VAL A 76 -9.61 13.02 -1.40
N GLY A 77 -9.35 13.32 -2.67
CA GLY A 77 -10.34 13.16 -3.73
C GLY A 77 -10.73 11.69 -3.91
N CYS A 78 -12.04 11.42 -4.01
CA CYS A 78 -12.57 10.07 -4.13
C CYS A 78 -13.49 9.95 -5.34
N GLU A 79 -13.26 8.92 -6.16
CA GLU A 79 -14.15 8.42 -7.20
C GLU A 79 -14.73 7.11 -6.69
N ALA A 80 -16.00 7.13 -6.27
CA ALA A 80 -16.65 6.01 -5.60
C ALA A 80 -17.60 5.30 -6.54
N VAL A 81 -17.47 3.99 -6.65
CA VAL A 81 -18.49 3.11 -7.24
C VAL A 81 -19.28 2.49 -6.09
N TRP A 82 -20.59 2.76 -6.09
CA TRP A 82 -21.49 2.31 -5.03
C TRP A 82 -22.12 0.97 -5.35
N THR A 83 -22.15 0.07 -4.35
CA THR A 83 -22.79 -1.24 -4.48
C THR A 83 -23.46 -1.64 -3.17
N HIS A 84 -24.15 -2.79 -3.16
CA HIS A 84 -24.93 -3.25 -2.02
C HIS A 84 -24.07 -3.83 -0.89
N GLY A 85 -24.60 -3.81 0.34
CA GLY A 85 -23.99 -4.34 1.56
C GLY A 85 -23.31 -3.27 2.39
N GLU A 86 -22.31 -3.66 3.16
CA GLU A 86 -21.47 -2.77 3.99
C GLU A 86 -20.00 -2.99 3.62
N ASN A 87 -19.19 -1.95 3.74
CA ASN A 87 -17.76 -2.13 3.69
C ASN A 87 -17.29 -2.89 4.94
N ARG A 88 -16.28 -3.71 4.78
CA ARG A 88 -15.66 -4.49 5.85
C ARG A 88 -15.02 -3.60 6.91
N SER A 89 -14.80 -4.15 8.09
CA SER A 89 -14.00 -3.54 9.14
C SER A 89 -12.72 -4.34 9.35
N SER A 90 -11.70 -3.66 9.83
CA SER A 90 -10.48 -4.25 10.34
C SER A 90 -10.23 -3.72 11.75
N LEU A 91 -9.88 -4.60 12.67
CA LEU A 91 -9.58 -4.24 14.06
C LEU A 91 -8.15 -4.64 14.40
N SER A 92 -7.34 -3.69 14.82
CA SER A 92 -6.04 -3.90 15.42
C SER A 92 -6.10 -3.58 16.91
N VAL A 93 -5.54 -4.45 17.75
CA VAL A 93 -5.45 -4.26 19.19
C VAL A 93 -3.97 -4.18 19.57
N ALA A 94 -3.52 -3.00 20.00
CA ALA A 94 -2.17 -2.76 20.47
C ALA A 94 -2.10 -3.00 22.00
N ASP A 95 -1.26 -3.94 22.41
CA ASP A 95 -0.94 -4.26 23.79
C ASP A 95 0.24 -3.41 24.25
N ARG A 96 0.03 -2.53 25.25
CA ARG A 96 1.08 -1.61 25.74
C ARG A 96 2.17 -2.33 26.53
N GLU A 97 1.79 -3.35 27.28
CA GLU A 97 2.72 -4.09 28.16
C GLU A 97 3.72 -4.90 27.34
N THR A 98 3.23 -5.59 26.31
CA THR A 98 4.08 -6.47 25.48
C THR A 98 4.63 -5.78 24.23
N GLY A 99 4.03 -4.67 23.80
CA GLY A 99 4.28 -4.05 22.50
C GLY A 99 3.74 -4.87 21.32
N GLY A 100 2.94 -5.90 21.60
CA GLY A 100 2.34 -6.76 20.59
C GLY A 100 1.15 -6.12 19.90
N LEU A 101 0.87 -6.59 18.68
CA LEU A 101 -0.31 -6.20 17.90
C LEU A 101 -1.09 -7.46 17.51
N THR A 102 -2.39 -7.46 17.77
CA THR A 102 -3.32 -8.53 17.36
C THR A 102 -4.33 -7.94 16.39
N GLU A 103 -4.52 -8.60 15.26
CA GLU A 103 -5.30 -8.05 14.16
C GLU A 103 -6.44 -9.00 13.75
N PHE A 104 -7.61 -8.42 13.45
CA PHE A 104 -8.80 -9.11 12.97
C PHE A 104 -9.27 -8.42 11.68
N TYR A 105 -9.28 -9.16 10.58
CA TYR A 105 -9.70 -8.65 9.28
C TYR A 105 -10.96 -9.36 8.82
N GLU A 106 -12.02 -8.60 8.56
CA GLU A 106 -13.22 -9.10 7.91
C GLU A 106 -12.95 -9.36 6.43
N HIS A 107 -13.58 -10.39 5.89
CA HIS A 107 -13.45 -10.70 4.44
C HIS A 107 -14.18 -9.70 3.53
N GLY A 108 -15.19 -9.03 4.05
CA GLY A 108 -16.08 -8.17 3.27
C GLY A 108 -17.13 -8.96 2.47
N SER A 109 -18.12 -8.25 1.96
CA SER A 109 -19.20 -8.82 1.16
C SER A 109 -18.74 -9.07 -0.28
N GLU A 110 -19.41 -9.98 -0.97
CA GLU A 110 -19.18 -10.24 -2.40
C GLU A 110 -19.53 -9.01 -3.25
N VAL A 111 -18.71 -8.77 -4.28
CA VAL A 111 -18.90 -7.67 -5.26
C VAL A 111 -19.54 -8.24 -6.51
N PRO A 112 -20.68 -7.68 -6.97
CA PRO A 112 -21.23 -8.01 -8.27
C PRO A 112 -20.25 -7.68 -9.39
N SER A 113 -20.18 -8.52 -10.42
CA SER A 113 -19.32 -8.28 -11.59
C SER A 113 -19.61 -6.93 -12.28
N SER A 114 -20.85 -6.46 -12.26
CA SER A 114 -21.22 -5.15 -12.80
C SER A 114 -20.53 -3.99 -12.05
N ALA A 115 -20.43 -4.06 -10.72
CA ALA A 115 -19.74 -3.04 -9.94
C ALA A 115 -18.22 -3.07 -10.18
N TRP A 116 -17.65 -4.25 -10.42
CA TRP A 116 -16.25 -4.37 -10.83
C TRP A 116 -16.01 -3.71 -12.19
N VAL A 117 -16.86 -3.98 -13.18
CA VAL A 117 -16.78 -3.34 -14.51
C VAL A 117 -16.90 -1.83 -14.41
N GLU A 118 -17.79 -1.32 -13.56
CA GLU A 118 -17.94 0.12 -13.31
C GLU A 118 -16.68 0.71 -12.66
N LEU A 119 -16.05 -0.01 -11.73
CA LEU A 119 -14.78 0.40 -11.12
C LEU A 119 -13.64 0.46 -12.16
N LEU A 120 -13.54 -0.51 -13.06
CA LEU A 120 -12.58 -0.49 -14.16
C LEU A 120 -12.81 0.71 -15.07
N HIS A 121 -14.07 1.02 -15.39
CA HIS A 121 -14.41 2.20 -16.19
C HIS A 121 -14.04 3.51 -15.44
N ALA A 122 -14.26 3.60 -14.14
CA ALA A 122 -13.86 4.76 -13.35
C ALA A 122 -12.31 4.94 -13.37
N VAL A 123 -11.55 3.85 -13.28
CA VAL A 123 -10.09 3.90 -13.44
C VAL A 123 -9.70 4.37 -14.84
N ASP A 124 -10.29 3.81 -15.91
CA ASP A 124 -9.98 4.14 -17.30
C ASP A 124 -10.17 5.64 -17.59
N THR A 125 -11.21 6.27 -17.05
CA THR A 125 -11.44 7.71 -17.19
C THR A 125 -10.30 8.57 -16.62
N LEU A 126 -9.56 8.03 -15.63
CA LEU A 126 -8.48 8.71 -14.94
C LEU A 126 -7.08 8.31 -15.41
N VAL A 127 -6.94 7.27 -16.26
CA VAL A 127 -5.64 6.79 -16.74
C VAL A 127 -4.89 7.89 -17.50
N ARG A 128 -5.54 8.57 -18.46
CA ARG A 128 -4.86 9.59 -19.30
C ARG A 128 -4.30 10.77 -18.52
N PRO A 129 -5.00 11.36 -17.53
CA PRO A 129 -4.44 12.42 -16.70
C PRO A 129 -3.54 11.90 -15.58
N ALA A 130 -3.48 10.59 -15.33
CA ALA A 130 -2.65 10.02 -14.27
C ALA A 130 -1.17 10.09 -14.62
N ARG A 131 -0.36 10.50 -13.66
CA ARG A 131 1.10 10.40 -13.72
C ARG A 131 1.61 9.10 -13.11
N TRP A 132 0.83 8.52 -12.21
CA TRP A 132 1.01 7.20 -11.62
C TRP A 132 -0.34 6.60 -11.27
N ILE A 133 -0.43 5.27 -11.38
CA ILE A 133 -1.52 4.48 -10.81
C ILE A 133 -0.92 3.55 -9.76
N THR A 134 -1.46 3.57 -8.55
CA THR A 134 -1.10 2.60 -7.50
C THR A 134 -2.23 1.60 -7.33
N ILE A 135 -1.89 0.32 -7.31
CA ILE A 135 -2.81 -0.79 -7.05
C ILE A 135 -2.34 -1.45 -5.76
N SER A 136 -3.15 -1.37 -4.69
CA SER A 136 -2.71 -1.86 -3.38
C SER A 136 -3.79 -2.64 -2.64
N GLY A 137 -3.40 -3.78 -2.08
CA GLY A 137 -4.22 -4.61 -1.20
C GLY A 137 -4.87 -5.80 -1.88
N SER A 138 -5.95 -6.28 -1.27
CA SER A 138 -6.68 -7.46 -1.73
C SER A 138 -7.78 -7.08 -2.73
N LEU A 139 -8.08 -7.99 -3.64
CA LEU A 139 -9.34 -7.96 -4.38
C LEU A 139 -10.51 -8.31 -3.44
N PRO A 140 -11.69 -7.70 -3.62
CA PRO A 140 -12.88 -8.10 -2.89
C PRO A 140 -13.39 -9.46 -3.35
N SER A 141 -14.16 -10.15 -2.50
CA SER A 141 -14.85 -11.38 -2.87
C SER A 141 -15.75 -11.15 -4.10
N GLY A 142 -15.83 -12.13 -5.00
CA GLY A 142 -16.59 -12.04 -6.25
C GLY A 142 -15.80 -11.50 -7.44
N VAL A 143 -14.61 -10.94 -7.23
CA VAL A 143 -13.69 -10.53 -8.29
C VAL A 143 -12.65 -11.61 -8.52
N ALA A 144 -12.45 -11.99 -9.77
CA ALA A 144 -11.46 -12.99 -10.15
C ALA A 144 -10.01 -12.51 -9.90
N ASP A 145 -9.09 -13.45 -9.71
CA ASP A 145 -7.68 -13.16 -9.39
C ASP A 145 -6.93 -12.39 -10.49
N ASP A 146 -7.47 -12.33 -11.69
CA ASP A 146 -6.92 -11.54 -12.81
C ASP A 146 -7.41 -10.08 -12.84
N GLY A 147 -8.29 -9.68 -11.91
CA GLY A 147 -8.83 -8.32 -11.86
C GLY A 147 -7.76 -7.22 -11.85
N TYR A 148 -6.65 -7.40 -11.14
CA TYR A 148 -5.55 -6.44 -11.18
C TYR A 148 -4.74 -6.49 -12.48
N ALA A 149 -4.68 -7.64 -13.15
CA ALA A 149 -4.06 -7.75 -14.47
C ALA A 149 -4.78 -6.89 -15.52
N ASP A 150 -6.11 -6.82 -15.43
CA ASP A 150 -6.92 -5.95 -16.31
C ASP A 150 -6.59 -4.48 -16.08
N VAL A 151 -6.56 -4.03 -14.81
CA VAL A 151 -6.20 -2.65 -14.47
C VAL A 151 -4.79 -2.28 -14.96
N VAL A 152 -3.81 -3.17 -14.78
CA VAL A 152 -2.43 -2.92 -15.25
C VAL A 152 -2.40 -2.77 -16.78
N ARG A 153 -3.11 -3.65 -17.52
CA ARG A 153 -3.17 -3.55 -19.00
C ARG A 153 -3.79 -2.25 -19.48
N ASP A 154 -4.92 -1.85 -18.88
CA ASP A 154 -5.64 -0.63 -19.27
C ASP A 154 -4.81 0.62 -18.96
N ALA A 155 -4.18 0.66 -17.78
CA ALA A 155 -3.28 1.72 -17.37
C ALA A 155 -2.11 1.90 -18.37
N ARG A 156 -1.43 0.80 -18.71
CA ARG A 156 -0.32 0.81 -19.65
C ARG A 156 -0.75 1.20 -21.06
N ALA A 157 -1.89 0.71 -21.53
CA ALA A 157 -2.47 1.11 -22.82
C ALA A 157 -2.75 2.62 -22.89
N GLY A 158 -3.13 3.22 -21.77
CA GLY A 158 -3.32 4.66 -21.60
C GLY A 158 -2.04 5.46 -21.35
N GLY A 159 -0.90 4.80 -21.15
CA GLY A 159 0.41 5.41 -20.94
C GLY A 159 0.72 5.83 -19.50
N ALA A 160 -0.06 5.36 -18.52
CA ALA A 160 0.18 5.63 -17.11
C ALA A 160 1.04 4.51 -16.46
N PRO A 161 2.16 4.84 -15.79
CA PRO A 161 2.95 3.85 -15.06
C PRO A 161 2.19 3.33 -13.85
N VAL A 162 2.42 2.04 -13.52
CA VAL A 162 1.73 1.31 -12.46
C VAL A 162 2.68 0.85 -11.37
N ALA A 163 2.35 1.16 -10.12
CA ALA A 163 3.00 0.60 -8.93
C ALA A 163 2.03 -0.37 -8.22
N LEU A 164 2.43 -1.63 -8.11
CA LEU A 164 1.62 -2.73 -7.60
C LEU A 164 2.13 -3.23 -6.24
N ASP A 165 1.25 -3.25 -5.25
CA ASP A 165 1.44 -3.88 -3.91
C ASP A 165 0.30 -4.85 -3.64
N ALA A 166 0.43 -6.07 -4.09
CA ALA A 166 -0.54 -7.13 -3.92
C ALA A 166 0.17 -8.42 -3.46
N ASP A 167 -0.61 -9.45 -3.17
CA ASP A 167 -0.11 -10.75 -2.73
C ASP A 167 -0.79 -11.92 -3.47
N GLY A 168 -0.25 -13.12 -3.28
CA GLY A 168 -0.83 -14.38 -3.74
C GLY A 168 -1.10 -14.45 -5.24
N GLN A 169 -2.20 -15.12 -5.62
CA GLN A 169 -2.54 -15.36 -7.03
C GLN A 169 -2.81 -14.07 -7.80
N ARG A 170 -3.42 -13.06 -7.18
CA ARG A 170 -3.70 -11.76 -7.84
C ARG A 170 -2.42 -11.04 -8.26
N LEU A 171 -1.38 -11.08 -7.42
CA LEU A 171 -0.06 -10.57 -7.79
C LEU A 171 0.55 -11.39 -8.92
N HIS A 172 0.54 -12.71 -8.81
CA HIS A 172 1.07 -13.59 -9.84
C HIS A 172 0.42 -13.34 -11.22
N ARG A 173 -0.90 -13.16 -11.27
CA ARG A 173 -1.63 -12.84 -12.50
C ARG A 173 -1.29 -11.45 -13.03
N ALA A 174 -1.19 -10.46 -12.16
CA ALA A 174 -0.92 -9.09 -12.54
C ALA A 174 0.52 -8.86 -13.07
N LEU A 175 1.51 -9.65 -12.62
CA LEU A 175 2.89 -9.59 -13.11
C LEU A 175 2.99 -9.79 -14.63
N ALA A 176 2.18 -10.70 -15.20
CA ALA A 176 2.15 -10.95 -16.64
C ALA A 176 1.67 -9.72 -17.45
N SER A 177 0.99 -8.76 -16.82
CA SER A 177 0.59 -7.48 -17.43
C SER A 177 1.66 -6.40 -17.33
N GLN A 178 2.82 -6.72 -16.76
CA GLN A 178 4.02 -5.87 -16.71
C GLN A 178 3.81 -4.53 -15.97
N PRO A 179 3.49 -4.52 -14.66
CA PRO A 179 3.50 -3.29 -13.87
C PRO A 179 4.92 -2.70 -13.79
N ASP A 180 5.05 -1.38 -13.77
CA ASP A 180 6.36 -0.69 -13.80
C ASP A 180 7.12 -0.85 -12.48
N VAL A 181 6.41 -0.92 -11.37
CA VAL A 181 6.96 -1.14 -10.03
C VAL A 181 6.17 -2.23 -9.32
N VAL A 182 6.87 -3.25 -8.81
CA VAL A 182 6.30 -4.31 -7.96
C VAL A 182 6.94 -4.24 -6.59
N LYS A 183 6.12 -4.02 -5.57
CA LYS A 183 6.58 -3.99 -4.18
C LYS A 183 5.84 -5.06 -3.39
N VAL A 184 6.60 -5.89 -2.67
CA VAL A 184 6.08 -6.90 -1.73
C VAL A 184 6.89 -6.86 -0.44
N ASN A 185 6.36 -7.46 0.63
CA ASN A 185 7.18 -7.74 1.80
C ASN A 185 7.93 -9.09 1.67
N ALA A 186 8.87 -9.35 2.57
CA ALA A 186 9.70 -10.56 2.52
C ALA A 186 8.87 -11.86 2.55
N ALA A 187 7.79 -11.91 3.34
CA ALA A 187 6.93 -13.09 3.43
C ALA A 187 6.10 -13.29 2.15
N GLU A 188 5.56 -12.22 1.58
CA GLU A 188 4.84 -12.24 0.31
C GLU A 188 5.77 -12.68 -0.84
N ALA A 189 7.01 -12.15 -0.89
CA ALA A 189 8.02 -12.56 -1.86
C ALA A 189 8.37 -14.05 -1.73
N ALA A 190 8.58 -14.53 -0.51
CA ALA A 190 8.88 -15.94 -0.25
C ALA A 190 7.75 -16.86 -0.71
N GLY A 191 6.50 -16.51 -0.43
CA GLY A 191 5.33 -17.28 -0.83
C GLY A 191 5.09 -17.29 -2.36
N LEU A 192 5.32 -16.14 -3.02
CA LEU A 192 5.13 -16.03 -4.46
C LEU A 192 6.21 -16.77 -5.27
N LEU A 193 7.47 -16.58 -4.87
CA LEU A 193 8.62 -17.04 -5.66
C LEU A 193 9.17 -18.41 -5.22
N GLU A 194 8.62 -18.95 -4.13
CA GLU A 194 9.08 -20.19 -3.49
C GLU A 194 10.61 -20.17 -3.19
N VAL A 195 11.11 -19.00 -2.72
CA VAL A 195 12.51 -18.80 -2.38
C VAL A 195 12.66 -18.21 -0.98
N PRO A 196 13.78 -18.46 -0.28
CA PRO A 196 14.04 -17.79 0.98
C PRO A 196 14.24 -16.28 0.76
N THR A 197 13.84 -15.48 1.76
CA THR A 197 13.95 -14.01 1.75
C THR A 197 14.42 -13.45 3.09
N ALA A 198 14.78 -14.33 4.02
CA ALA A 198 15.18 -13.92 5.38
C ALA A 198 16.49 -13.13 5.39
N ARG A 199 17.47 -13.56 4.58
CA ARG A 199 18.75 -12.86 4.46
C ARG A 199 18.67 -11.77 3.37
N ARG A 200 19.54 -10.78 3.51
CA ARG A 200 19.63 -9.66 2.55
C ARG A 200 19.82 -10.13 1.11
N ASP A 201 20.76 -11.00 0.87
CA ASP A 201 21.09 -11.47 -0.49
C ASP A 201 19.98 -12.30 -1.10
N GLU A 202 19.25 -13.07 -0.29
CA GLU A 202 18.07 -13.81 -0.70
C GLU A 202 16.94 -12.86 -1.12
N ALA A 203 16.68 -11.81 -0.30
CA ALA A 203 15.69 -10.79 -0.63
C ALA A 203 16.08 -9.99 -1.88
N LEU A 204 17.37 -9.72 -2.09
CA LEU A 204 17.87 -9.05 -3.30
C LEU A 204 17.64 -9.91 -4.55
N THR A 205 17.92 -11.22 -4.46
CA THR A 205 17.60 -12.18 -5.53
C THR A 205 16.09 -12.23 -5.81
N ALA A 206 15.26 -12.13 -4.77
CA ALA A 206 13.81 -12.07 -4.94
C ALA A 206 13.37 -10.77 -5.63
N ALA A 207 13.97 -9.62 -5.30
CA ALA A 207 13.70 -8.35 -5.96
C ALA A 207 14.06 -8.40 -7.47
N GLN A 208 15.18 -9.00 -7.82
CA GLN A 208 15.57 -9.22 -9.22
C GLN A 208 14.56 -10.12 -9.95
N LYS A 209 14.13 -11.22 -9.35
CA LYS A 209 13.11 -12.11 -9.93
C LYS A 209 11.77 -11.40 -10.14
N LEU A 210 11.35 -10.54 -9.19
CA LEU A 210 10.12 -9.74 -9.33
C LEU A 210 10.21 -8.79 -10.53
N ARG A 211 11.34 -8.08 -10.67
CA ARG A 211 11.61 -7.21 -11.81
C ARG A 211 11.54 -8.00 -13.13
N ASP A 212 12.20 -9.14 -13.18
CA ASP A 212 12.27 -9.97 -14.40
C ASP A 212 10.88 -10.52 -14.78
N LEU A 213 10.06 -10.90 -13.79
CA LEU A 213 8.67 -11.32 -14.00
C LEU A 213 7.76 -10.16 -14.44
N ALA A 214 8.06 -8.93 -14.03
CA ALA A 214 7.32 -7.74 -14.45
C ALA A 214 7.72 -7.22 -15.84
N GLY A 215 8.80 -7.76 -16.47
CA GLY A 215 9.23 -7.35 -17.81
C GLY A 215 10.71 -7.02 -17.94
N ALA A 216 11.49 -7.17 -16.87
CA ALA A 216 12.93 -6.89 -16.80
C ALA A 216 13.29 -5.40 -17.00
N ASP A 217 13.84 -5.03 -18.15
CA ASP A 217 14.28 -3.65 -18.40
C ASP A 217 13.11 -2.66 -18.37
N GLY A 218 13.32 -1.55 -17.68
CA GLY A 218 12.26 -0.54 -17.48
C GLY A 218 11.33 -0.81 -16.30
N HIS A 219 11.46 -1.96 -15.62
CA HIS A 219 10.63 -2.37 -14.49
C HIS A 219 11.44 -2.46 -13.19
N ALA A 220 10.76 -2.35 -12.06
CA ALA A 220 11.40 -2.45 -10.74
C ALA A 220 10.74 -3.51 -9.86
N GLY A 221 11.57 -4.27 -9.15
CA GLY A 221 11.16 -5.19 -8.10
C GLY A 221 11.70 -4.75 -6.74
N LEU A 222 10.82 -4.69 -5.72
CA LEU A 222 11.16 -4.25 -4.37
C LEU A 222 10.72 -5.28 -3.33
N VAL A 223 11.58 -5.57 -2.38
CA VAL A 223 11.25 -6.40 -1.22
C VAL A 223 11.52 -5.62 0.06
N THR A 224 10.44 -5.27 0.77
CA THR A 224 10.51 -4.62 2.09
C THR A 224 10.72 -5.67 3.18
N ARG A 225 11.57 -5.36 4.16
CA ARG A 225 12.03 -6.27 5.20
C ARG A 225 11.74 -5.72 6.61
N GLY A 226 10.68 -4.94 6.75
CA GLY A 226 10.30 -4.29 8.01
C GLY A 226 11.42 -3.39 8.52
N ALA A 227 11.87 -3.61 9.77
CA ALA A 227 12.96 -2.83 10.38
C ALA A 227 14.33 -3.03 9.70
N ASP A 228 14.47 -4.06 8.88
CA ASP A 228 15.69 -4.33 8.11
C ASP A 228 15.75 -3.56 6.78
N GLY A 229 14.77 -2.71 6.52
CA GLY A 229 14.75 -1.81 5.37
C GLY A 229 14.18 -2.43 4.09
N VAL A 230 14.78 -2.12 2.95
CA VAL A 230 14.32 -2.53 1.61
C VAL A 230 15.49 -2.92 0.73
N VAL A 231 15.27 -3.86 -0.17
CA VAL A 231 16.16 -4.13 -1.31
C VAL A 231 15.39 -3.94 -2.61
N VAL A 232 16.09 -3.46 -3.63
CA VAL A 232 15.48 -3.00 -4.89
C VAL A 232 16.33 -3.46 -6.07
N ALA A 233 15.66 -4.01 -7.08
CA ALA A 233 16.20 -4.11 -8.43
C ALA A 233 15.51 -3.02 -9.27
N ALA A 234 16.25 -1.98 -9.61
CA ALA A 234 15.75 -0.80 -10.31
C ALA A 234 15.62 -1.02 -11.82
N PRO A 235 14.89 -0.15 -12.55
CA PRO A 235 14.62 -0.30 -13.98
C PRO A 235 15.88 -0.27 -14.86
N ASP A 236 16.92 0.44 -14.42
CA ASP A 236 18.22 0.56 -15.09
C ASP A 236 19.17 -0.61 -14.81
N GLY A 237 18.70 -1.64 -14.09
CA GLY A 237 19.49 -2.79 -13.68
C GLY A 237 20.30 -2.58 -12.41
N MET A 238 20.34 -1.37 -11.86
CA MET A 238 21.02 -1.10 -10.59
C MET A 238 20.31 -1.79 -9.43
N LEU A 239 21.09 -2.25 -8.49
CA LEU A 239 20.61 -2.85 -7.25
C LEU A 239 20.86 -1.87 -6.11
N TYR A 240 19.83 -1.66 -5.28
CA TYR A 240 19.94 -0.79 -4.11
C TYR A 240 19.52 -1.52 -2.85
N GLU A 241 20.12 -1.12 -1.74
CA GLU A 241 19.60 -1.36 -0.41
C GLU A 241 19.31 -0.03 0.28
N GLY A 242 18.22 0.01 1.02
CA GLY A 242 17.82 1.18 1.79
C GLY A 242 17.50 0.81 3.23
N ARG A 243 17.96 1.62 4.18
CA ARG A 243 17.71 1.39 5.61
C ARG A 243 17.51 2.70 6.37
N LEU A 244 16.66 2.65 7.40
CA LEU A 244 16.48 3.73 8.36
C LEU A 244 16.35 3.14 9.77
N TYR A 245 17.23 3.57 10.68
CA TYR A 245 17.33 3.04 12.05
C TYR A 245 16.38 3.75 13.03
N VAL A 246 15.12 3.91 12.64
CA VAL A 246 14.09 4.48 13.50
C VAL A 246 12.98 3.45 13.68
N ARG A 247 12.59 3.22 14.93
CA ARG A 247 11.50 2.30 15.27
C ARG A 247 10.29 3.10 15.70
N GLY A 248 9.18 2.86 15.04
CA GLY A 248 7.87 3.34 15.46
C GLY A 248 7.10 2.28 16.24
N ARG A 249 6.04 2.73 16.88
CA ARG A 249 5.17 1.89 17.73
C ARG A 249 4.00 1.28 16.94
N TYR A 250 3.63 1.90 15.82
CA TYR A 250 2.44 1.56 15.04
C TYR A 250 2.81 1.16 13.61
N PRO A 251 3.29 -0.09 13.38
CA PRO A 251 3.83 -0.49 12.08
C PRO A 251 2.78 -0.68 10.98
N VAL A 252 1.48 -0.76 11.34
CA VAL A 252 0.40 -0.95 10.36
C VAL A 252 0.36 0.23 9.40
N GLY A 253 0.26 -0.08 8.10
CA GLY A 253 0.25 0.94 7.04
C GLY A 253 1.63 1.47 6.63
N SER A 254 2.75 1.05 7.32
CA SER A 254 4.09 1.50 6.92
C SER A 254 4.48 1.05 5.51
N GLY A 255 4.02 -0.12 5.06
CA GLY A 255 4.21 -0.58 3.69
C GLY A 255 3.47 0.28 2.66
N ASP A 256 2.28 0.75 3.02
CA ASP A 256 1.46 1.62 2.19
C ASP A 256 2.07 3.04 2.14
N ALA A 257 2.52 3.55 3.29
CA ALA A 257 3.24 4.83 3.37
C ALA A 257 4.56 4.78 2.61
N PHE A 258 5.29 3.65 2.65
CA PHE A 258 6.47 3.42 1.82
C PHE A 258 6.15 3.58 0.33
N LEU A 259 5.11 2.88 -0.16
CA LEU A 259 4.70 2.96 -1.56
C LEU A 259 4.29 4.39 -1.94
N ALA A 260 3.56 5.07 -1.08
CA ALA A 260 3.16 6.47 -1.27
C ALA A 260 4.38 7.40 -1.40
N GLY A 261 5.35 7.27 -0.49
CA GLY A 261 6.60 8.04 -0.53
C GLY A 261 7.42 7.75 -1.79
N LEU A 262 7.54 6.48 -2.18
CA LEU A 262 8.24 6.07 -3.40
C LEU A 262 7.62 6.70 -4.64
N VAL A 263 6.31 6.50 -4.83
CA VAL A 263 5.60 7.02 -6.02
C VAL A 263 5.59 8.54 -6.03
N THR A 264 5.46 9.20 -4.86
CA THR A 264 5.52 10.66 -4.76
C THR A 264 6.89 11.19 -5.16
N GLY A 265 7.98 10.56 -4.73
CA GLY A 265 9.35 10.94 -5.12
C GLY A 265 9.59 10.75 -6.62
N LEU A 266 9.22 9.59 -7.16
CA LEU A 266 9.33 9.31 -8.61
C LEU A 266 8.46 10.27 -9.44
N ASP A 267 7.25 10.60 -8.97
CA ASP A 267 6.35 11.58 -9.61
C ASP A 267 6.94 13.00 -9.60
N ALA A 268 7.69 13.35 -8.57
CA ALA A 268 8.41 14.63 -8.49
C ALA A 268 9.69 14.68 -9.36
N GLY A 269 10.12 13.55 -9.92
CA GLY A 269 11.32 13.43 -10.74
C GLY A 269 12.59 13.12 -9.94
N ASP A 270 12.46 12.65 -8.71
CA ASP A 270 13.60 12.16 -7.93
C ASP A 270 14.24 10.93 -8.61
N ASP A 271 15.54 10.79 -8.45
CA ASP A 271 16.22 9.54 -8.78
C ASP A 271 15.81 8.40 -7.81
N TRP A 272 16.14 7.16 -8.16
CA TRP A 272 15.80 6.00 -7.33
C TRP A 272 16.28 6.12 -5.88
N PRO A 273 17.54 6.51 -5.60
CA PRO A 273 17.99 6.77 -4.23
C PRO A 273 17.17 7.84 -3.50
N GLY A 274 16.82 8.92 -4.16
CA GLY A 274 15.99 10.00 -3.58
C GLY A 274 14.58 9.52 -3.22
N ALA A 275 13.90 8.88 -4.17
CA ALA A 275 12.57 8.31 -3.97
C ALA A 275 12.56 7.22 -2.87
N LEU A 276 13.61 6.40 -2.79
CA LEU A 276 13.75 5.39 -1.73
C LEU A 276 13.98 6.01 -0.34
N ARG A 277 14.72 7.12 -0.24
CA ARG A 277 14.84 7.85 1.02
C ARG A 277 13.49 8.40 1.47
N LEU A 278 12.73 9.01 0.56
CA LEU A 278 11.39 9.50 0.88
C LEU A 278 10.45 8.37 1.31
N ALA A 279 10.51 7.22 0.63
CA ALA A 279 9.74 6.02 0.97
C ALA A 279 10.05 5.50 2.38
N LEU A 280 11.33 5.41 2.74
CA LEU A 280 11.77 4.99 4.08
C LEU A 280 11.35 6.00 5.15
N GLY A 281 11.49 7.30 4.87
CA GLY A 281 11.02 8.36 5.75
C GLY A 281 9.52 8.32 5.97
N ALA A 282 8.73 8.10 4.92
CA ALA A 282 7.28 7.97 4.98
C ALA A 282 6.85 6.75 5.84
N ALA A 283 7.45 5.59 5.59
CA ALA A 283 7.18 4.37 6.36
C ALA A 283 7.47 4.54 7.85
N SER A 284 8.59 5.19 8.17
CA SER A 284 9.00 5.42 9.57
C SER A 284 8.12 6.46 10.25
N ALA A 285 7.76 7.54 9.57
CA ALA A 285 6.86 8.57 10.10
C ALA A 285 5.45 8.01 10.35
N ASN A 286 4.94 7.13 9.46
CA ASN A 286 3.70 6.42 9.70
C ASN A 286 3.77 5.59 10.99
N ALA A 287 4.87 4.89 11.22
CA ALA A 287 5.02 4.06 12.42
C ALA A 287 5.09 4.85 13.74
N GLU A 288 5.33 6.14 13.70
CA GLU A 288 5.30 7.04 14.87
C GLU A 288 3.87 7.44 15.29
N LEU A 289 2.88 7.33 14.39
CA LEU A 289 1.51 7.79 14.62
C LEU A 289 0.50 6.63 14.61
N PRO A 290 -0.52 6.64 15.47
CA PRO A 290 -1.59 5.66 15.42
C PRO A 290 -2.47 5.87 14.18
N GLY A 291 -2.81 4.78 13.50
CA GLY A 291 -3.64 4.76 12.29
C GLY A 291 -2.81 4.60 11.00
N ALA A 292 -3.26 3.68 10.14
CA ALA A 292 -2.55 3.35 8.90
C ALA A 292 -2.58 4.48 7.85
N GLY A 293 -1.48 4.66 7.15
CA GLY A 293 -1.33 5.70 6.11
C GLY A 293 -1.28 7.14 6.66
N ARG A 294 -1.15 7.32 7.98
CA ARG A 294 -1.05 8.64 8.63
C ARG A 294 0.42 8.99 8.89
N LEU A 295 0.83 10.15 8.48
CA LEU A 295 2.18 10.65 8.71
C LEU A 295 2.22 12.18 8.76
N ASP A 296 3.21 12.73 9.45
CA ASP A 296 3.61 14.13 9.33
C ASP A 296 4.62 14.24 8.17
N PRO A 297 4.31 14.96 7.09
CA PRO A 297 5.19 15.06 5.93
C PRO A 297 6.52 15.78 6.24
N THR A 298 6.53 16.72 7.19
CA THR A 298 7.77 17.39 7.63
C THR A 298 8.66 16.39 8.35
N ARG A 299 8.08 15.60 9.26
CA ARG A 299 8.80 14.53 9.96
C ARG A 299 9.31 13.47 9.00
N ALA A 300 8.49 13.04 8.03
CA ALA A 300 8.86 12.07 7.01
C ALA A 300 10.08 12.54 6.17
N ARG A 301 10.10 13.81 5.74
CA ARG A 301 11.24 14.39 5.02
C ARG A 301 12.50 14.46 5.88
N ALA A 302 12.39 14.87 7.14
CA ALA A 302 13.52 14.90 8.06
C ALA A 302 14.08 13.48 8.35
N LEU A 303 13.22 12.46 8.35
CA LEU A 303 13.62 11.07 8.45
C LEU A 303 14.26 10.57 7.15
N ALA A 304 13.76 11.00 6.00
CA ALA A 304 14.34 10.67 4.69
C ALA A 304 15.81 11.12 4.55
N GLU A 305 16.16 12.28 5.13
CA GLU A 305 17.55 12.77 5.18
C GLU A 305 18.50 11.84 5.97
N GLN A 306 17.94 11.06 6.93
CA GLN A 306 18.69 10.11 7.75
C GLN A 306 18.74 8.71 7.12
N ALA A 307 17.98 8.47 6.05
CA ALA A 307 17.91 7.17 5.41
C ALA A 307 19.20 6.90 4.60
N GLU A 308 19.79 5.77 4.87
CA GLU A 308 20.91 5.26 4.10
C GLU A 308 20.39 4.49 2.88
N VAL A 309 20.71 4.96 1.69
CA VAL A 309 20.44 4.26 0.42
C VAL A 309 21.73 4.18 -0.36
N ARG A 310 22.13 2.97 -0.72
CA ARG A 310 23.38 2.70 -1.42
C ARG A 310 23.23 1.59 -2.46
N PRO A 311 24.11 1.50 -3.45
CA PRO A 311 24.25 0.32 -4.30
C PRO A 311 24.46 -0.94 -3.45
N ALA A 312 23.80 -2.04 -3.84
CA ALA A 312 23.77 -3.30 -3.09
C ALA A 312 24.81 -4.30 -3.56
#